data_16d4c3cf953b996d6df04af4b3462021
#
_entry.id   16d4c3cf953b996d6df04af4b3462021
#
_cell.length_a   1.000
_cell.length_b   1.000
_cell.length_c   1.000
_cell.angle_alpha   90.00
_cell.angle_beta   90.00
_cell.angle_gamma   90.00
#
_symmetry.space_group_name_H-M   'P 1'
#
loop_
_entity.id
_entity.type
_entity.pdbx_description
1 polymer ?
#
loop_
_entity_poly.entity_id
_entity_poly.type
_entity_poly.pdbx_seq_one_letter_code
_entity_poly.pdbx_strand_id
1 'polypeptide(L)'
;LIGVPLVFNFLFYWGLVNFLSGWPVFCLFILVTSGRPGRRQMLLMAGTACLLYYAHALWFLMANLWLIARIVGRQARSWHLSLLPMLPTWVLACIWYPMLTAARRGSGVETGEYWGRMALERLDLNYLANAAQGGLQGSLEPTYLLILVGWMVVAVVTRWRRIDDEADRPLLLAALVLILAFWVLPEKYMNTIFFNERWLPCGLTLLLLALPPPRVPRLYGLTVGIALTVIFSLATIKSWRAWDEEEMGGFLAA
;
A
#
# COMPACT_ATOMS: atom_id res chain seq x y z
N LEU A 1 -15.34 -4.54 1.87
CA LEU A 1 -14.98 -5.56 2.88
C LEU A 1 -14.00 -6.61 2.35
N ILE A 2 -14.10 -7.05 1.08
CA ILE A 2 -13.19 -8.07 0.50
C ILE A 2 -11.70 -7.65 0.59
N GLY A 3 -11.41 -6.37 0.55
CA GLY A 3 -10.05 -5.85 0.72
C GLY A 3 -9.56 -5.73 2.17
N VAL A 4 -10.42 -5.94 3.17
CA VAL A 4 -10.01 -5.82 4.58
C VAL A 4 -8.86 -6.74 4.96
N PRO A 5 -8.82 -8.02 4.50
CA PRO A 5 -7.68 -8.89 4.79
C PRO A 5 -6.31 -8.38 4.30
N LEU A 6 -6.24 -7.43 3.35
CA LEU A 6 -4.97 -6.81 2.95
C LEU A 6 -4.29 -6.01 4.09
N VAL A 7 -5.02 -5.71 5.17
CA VAL A 7 -4.44 -5.12 6.38
C VAL A 7 -3.50 -6.11 7.08
N PHE A 8 -3.81 -7.41 7.02
CA PHE A 8 -2.97 -8.49 7.55
C PHE A 8 -1.89 -8.86 6.54
N ASN A 9 -1.04 -7.91 6.17
CA ASN A 9 0.06 -8.11 5.24
C ASN A 9 1.38 -8.33 6.00
N PHE A 10 2.42 -8.75 5.28
CA PHE A 10 3.72 -9.05 5.87
C PHE A 10 4.31 -7.86 6.66
N LEU A 11 4.00 -6.62 6.30
CA LEU A 11 4.46 -5.43 7.04
C LEU A 11 3.89 -5.38 8.46
N PHE A 12 2.66 -5.89 8.64
CA PHE A 12 2.02 -6.04 9.95
C PHE A 12 2.74 -7.10 10.77
N TYR A 13 3.02 -8.27 10.20
CA TYR A 13 3.70 -9.37 10.89
C TYR A 13 5.16 -9.06 11.23
N TRP A 14 5.85 -8.29 10.39
CA TRP A 14 7.21 -7.82 10.65
C TRP A 14 7.29 -6.62 11.58
N GLY A 15 6.18 -6.18 12.17
CA GLY A 15 6.15 -5.09 13.13
C GLY A 15 6.52 -3.73 12.56
N LEU A 16 6.37 -3.52 11.25
CA LEU A 16 6.66 -2.23 10.59
C LEU A 16 5.56 -1.20 10.89
N VAL A 17 5.26 -1.00 12.17
CA VAL A 17 4.16 -0.17 12.66
C VAL A 17 4.24 1.26 12.15
N ASN A 18 5.45 1.82 12.06
CA ASN A 18 5.65 3.18 11.52
C ASN A 18 5.21 3.28 10.06
N PHE A 19 5.45 2.24 9.26
CA PHE A 19 4.95 2.21 7.89
C PHE A 19 3.43 2.07 7.86
N LEU A 20 2.86 1.16 8.66
CA LEU A 20 1.41 0.94 8.72
C LEU A 20 0.65 2.16 9.23
N SER A 21 1.22 2.94 10.16
CA SER A 21 0.58 4.16 10.67
C SER A 21 0.36 5.22 9.59
N GLY A 22 1.14 5.20 8.53
CA GLY A 22 0.95 6.09 7.39
C GLY A 22 -0.28 5.77 6.54
N TRP A 23 -0.80 4.54 6.60
CA TRP A 23 -1.96 4.12 5.80
C TRP A 23 -3.23 4.94 6.06
N PRO A 24 -3.71 5.06 7.33
CA PRO A 24 -4.87 5.91 7.64
C PRO A 24 -4.65 7.37 7.22
N VAL A 25 -3.44 7.90 7.43
CA VAL A 25 -3.10 9.27 7.02
C VAL A 25 -3.13 9.42 5.50
N PHE A 26 -2.68 8.39 4.75
CA PHE A 26 -2.74 8.38 3.29
C PHE A 26 -4.19 8.33 2.78
N CYS A 27 -5.05 7.52 3.40
CA CYS A 27 -6.48 7.52 3.10
C CYS A 27 -7.10 8.90 3.34
N LEU A 28 -6.77 9.55 4.46
CA LEU A 28 -7.20 10.91 4.75
C LEU A 28 -6.67 11.91 3.70
N PHE A 29 -5.41 11.77 3.29
CA PHE A 29 -4.83 12.61 2.23
C PHE A 29 -5.56 12.46 0.90
N ILE A 30 -5.92 11.24 0.50
CA ILE A 30 -6.75 10.96 -0.68
C ILE A 30 -8.09 11.70 -0.57
N LEU A 31 -8.79 11.57 0.56
CA LEU A 31 -10.08 12.22 0.81
C LEU A 31 -9.97 13.75 0.72
N VAL A 32 -8.99 14.31 1.41
CA VAL A 32 -8.74 15.76 1.42
C VAL A 32 -8.43 16.25 0.02
N THR A 33 -7.59 15.55 -0.74
CA THR A 33 -7.22 15.96 -2.10
C THR A 33 -8.34 15.75 -3.11
N SER A 34 -9.33 14.91 -2.86
CA SER A 34 -10.46 14.66 -3.77
C SER A 34 -11.46 15.81 -3.84
N GLY A 35 -11.48 16.70 -2.86
CA GLY A 35 -12.37 17.87 -2.85
C GLY A 35 -11.94 19.02 -3.78
N ARG A 36 -12.74 20.11 -3.76
CA ARG A 36 -12.43 21.34 -4.52
C ARG A 36 -11.36 22.16 -3.80
N PRO A 37 -10.36 22.70 -4.52
CA PRO A 37 -9.30 23.48 -3.90
C PRO A 37 -9.86 24.77 -3.25
N GLY A 38 -9.69 24.88 -1.93
CA GLY A 38 -10.02 26.04 -1.13
C GLY A 38 -8.97 26.22 -0.04
N ARG A 39 -8.88 27.41 0.58
CA ARG A 39 -7.85 27.71 1.61
C ARG A 39 -7.78 26.65 2.73
N ARG A 40 -8.93 26.27 3.29
CA ARG A 40 -9.01 25.25 4.34
C ARG A 40 -8.48 23.90 3.85
N GLN A 41 -8.83 23.52 2.63
CA GLN A 41 -8.40 22.27 2.03
C GLN A 41 -6.89 22.25 1.75
N MET A 42 -6.33 23.38 1.26
CA MET A 42 -4.88 23.50 1.07
C MET A 42 -4.12 23.34 2.39
N LEU A 43 -4.62 23.89 3.51
CA LEU A 43 -4.03 23.72 4.84
C LEU A 43 -4.13 22.26 5.31
N LEU A 44 -5.27 21.59 5.11
CA LEU A 44 -5.44 20.18 5.43
C LEU A 44 -4.52 19.29 4.58
N MET A 45 -4.34 19.61 3.29
CA MET A 45 -3.40 18.91 2.42
C MET A 45 -1.96 19.07 2.93
N ALA A 46 -1.53 20.28 3.26
CA ALA A 46 -0.19 20.53 3.78
C ALA A 46 0.02 19.78 5.11
N GLY A 47 -0.92 19.85 6.04
CA GLY A 47 -0.85 19.14 7.32
C GLY A 47 -0.79 17.63 7.17
N THR A 48 -1.66 17.04 6.32
CA THR A 48 -1.64 15.59 6.08
C THR A 48 -0.40 15.15 5.32
N ALA A 49 0.14 15.95 4.39
CA ALA A 49 1.40 15.69 3.73
C ALA A 49 2.60 15.69 4.71
N CYS A 50 2.62 16.63 5.66
CA CYS A 50 3.60 16.64 6.74
C CYS A 50 3.49 15.39 7.62
N LEU A 51 2.29 15.00 8.01
CA LEU A 51 2.07 13.77 8.79
C LEU A 51 2.56 12.53 8.04
N LEU A 52 2.30 12.41 6.73
CA LEU A 52 2.81 11.32 5.89
C LEU A 52 4.33 11.30 5.85
N TYR A 53 4.96 12.46 5.71
CA TYR A 53 6.41 12.58 5.72
C TYR A 53 7.00 12.07 7.04
N TYR A 54 6.43 12.45 8.19
CA TYR A 54 6.89 12.00 9.51
C TYR A 54 6.54 10.54 9.79
N ALA A 55 5.43 10.03 9.27
CA ALA A 55 5.10 8.61 9.41
C ALA A 55 6.16 7.74 8.72
N HIS A 56 6.47 8.02 7.47
CA HIS A 56 7.51 7.31 6.74
C HIS A 56 7.78 7.97 5.38
N ALA A 57 9.06 8.08 4.97
CA ALA A 57 9.44 8.68 3.69
C ALA A 57 8.74 8.07 2.46
N LEU A 58 8.42 6.76 2.49
CA LEU A 58 7.67 6.10 1.41
C LEU A 58 6.24 6.61 1.29
N TRP A 59 5.57 6.95 2.39
CA TRP A 59 4.23 7.54 2.34
C TRP A 59 4.22 8.93 1.74
N PHE A 60 5.26 9.71 2.02
CA PHE A 60 5.46 10.98 1.33
C PHE A 60 5.64 10.79 -0.19
N LEU A 61 6.41 9.78 -0.59
CA LEU A 61 6.55 9.42 -2.02
C LEU A 61 5.21 9.00 -2.62
N MET A 62 4.43 8.15 -1.94
CA MET A 62 3.08 7.75 -2.36
C MET A 62 2.12 8.94 -2.50
N ALA A 63 2.18 9.92 -1.59
CA ALA A 63 1.40 11.13 -1.68
C ALA A 63 1.72 11.95 -2.94
N ASN A 64 3.01 12.05 -3.30
CA ASN A 64 3.42 12.70 -4.54
C ASN A 64 2.94 11.92 -5.77
N LEU A 65 3.10 10.61 -5.81
CA LEU A 65 2.62 9.74 -6.90
C LEU A 65 1.10 9.86 -7.06
N TRP A 66 0.35 9.87 -5.96
CA TRP A 66 -1.09 10.11 -5.98
C TRP A 66 -1.46 11.45 -6.61
N LEU A 67 -0.78 12.54 -6.23
CA LEU A 67 -1.05 13.86 -6.79
C LEU A 67 -0.73 13.91 -8.29
N ILE A 68 0.38 13.32 -8.72
CA ILE A 68 0.73 13.21 -10.13
C ILE A 68 -0.35 12.43 -10.89
N ALA A 69 -0.74 11.25 -10.37
CA ALA A 69 -1.78 10.43 -10.96
C ALA A 69 -3.11 11.20 -11.08
N ARG A 70 -3.47 11.98 -10.06
CA ARG A 70 -4.68 12.81 -10.05
C ARG A 70 -4.61 13.95 -11.08
N ILE A 71 -3.46 14.62 -11.19
CA ILE A 71 -3.26 15.68 -12.19
C ILE A 71 -3.38 15.12 -13.59
N VAL A 72 -2.71 14.00 -13.88
CA VAL A 72 -2.73 13.34 -15.17
C VAL A 72 -4.12 12.76 -15.47
N GLY A 73 -4.71 12.03 -14.54
CA GLY A 73 -6.00 11.36 -14.73
C GLY A 73 -7.19 12.29 -14.86
N ARG A 74 -7.14 13.50 -14.29
CA ARG A 74 -8.20 14.51 -14.37
C ARG A 74 -7.89 15.65 -15.33
N GLN A 75 -6.75 15.66 -15.98
CA GLN A 75 -6.29 16.75 -16.85
C GLN A 75 -6.46 18.12 -16.18
N ALA A 76 -6.04 18.22 -14.92
CA ALA A 76 -6.32 19.38 -14.07
C ALA A 76 -5.64 20.65 -14.62
N ARG A 77 -6.44 21.59 -15.10
CA ARG A 77 -5.96 22.86 -15.66
C ARG A 77 -5.18 23.73 -14.64
N SER A 78 -5.44 23.54 -13.34
CA SER A 78 -4.77 24.26 -12.23
C SER A 78 -3.88 23.34 -11.39
N TRP A 79 -3.08 22.49 -12.04
CA TRP A 79 -2.19 21.52 -11.40
C TRP A 79 -1.23 22.13 -10.36
N HIS A 80 -0.74 23.34 -10.60
CA HIS A 80 0.16 24.06 -9.69
C HIS A 80 -0.49 24.33 -8.32
N LEU A 81 -1.78 24.62 -8.26
CA LEU A 81 -2.50 24.82 -6.99
C LEU A 81 -2.61 23.50 -6.18
N SER A 82 -2.61 22.37 -6.87
CA SER A 82 -2.62 21.06 -6.19
C SER A 82 -1.25 20.70 -5.62
N LEU A 83 -0.15 21.23 -6.16
CA LEU A 83 1.21 20.96 -5.69
C LEU A 83 1.69 21.95 -4.63
N LEU A 84 1.17 23.18 -4.60
CA LEU A 84 1.57 24.21 -3.65
C LEU A 84 1.54 23.76 -2.17
N PRO A 85 0.52 23.00 -1.70
CA PRO A 85 0.49 22.48 -0.32
C PRO A 85 1.59 21.48 0.02
N MET A 86 2.27 20.92 -0.99
CA MET A 86 3.40 19.99 -0.78
C MET A 86 4.72 20.70 -0.53
N LEU A 87 4.83 22.01 -0.81
CA LEU A 87 6.08 22.75 -0.65
C LEU A 87 6.73 22.59 0.72
N PRO A 88 6.02 22.68 1.86
CA PRO A 88 6.64 22.50 3.17
C PRO A 88 7.33 21.13 3.32
N THR A 89 6.68 20.08 2.85
CA THR A 89 7.24 18.72 2.91
C THR A 89 8.40 18.52 1.94
N TRP A 90 8.39 19.14 0.78
CA TRP A 90 9.52 19.11 -0.14
C TRP A 90 10.74 19.81 0.45
N VAL A 91 10.53 20.98 1.09
CA VAL A 91 11.62 21.68 1.79
C VAL A 91 12.20 20.80 2.88
N LEU A 92 11.35 20.17 3.72
CA LEU A 92 11.80 19.22 4.74
C LEU A 92 12.58 18.04 4.14
N ALA A 93 12.11 17.47 3.05
CA ALA A 93 12.77 16.37 2.35
C ALA A 93 14.14 16.78 1.79
N CYS A 94 14.24 17.96 1.19
CA CYS A 94 15.49 18.52 0.67
C CYS A 94 16.53 18.79 1.78
N ILE A 95 16.10 19.17 2.98
CA ILE A 95 16.98 19.37 4.12
C ILE A 95 17.42 18.02 4.72
N TRP A 96 16.47 17.11 4.90
CA TRP A 96 16.69 15.83 5.58
C TRP A 96 17.50 14.84 4.74
N TYR A 97 17.29 14.77 3.44
CA TYR A 97 17.93 13.78 2.58
C TYR A 97 19.47 13.86 2.57
N PRO A 98 20.11 15.05 2.43
CA PRO A 98 21.55 15.17 2.56
C PRO A 98 22.08 14.78 3.94
N MET A 99 21.36 15.14 5.01
CA MET A 99 21.72 14.76 6.38
C MET A 99 21.68 13.25 6.58
N LEU A 100 20.65 12.59 6.07
CA LEU A 100 20.53 11.13 6.12
C LEU A 100 21.66 10.44 5.35
N THR A 101 21.97 10.91 4.15
CA THR A 101 23.04 10.33 3.34
C THR A 101 24.41 10.52 3.96
N ALA A 102 24.67 11.68 4.57
CA ALA A 102 25.91 11.94 5.32
C ALA A 102 26.04 11.04 6.55
N ALA A 103 24.97 10.89 7.35
CA ALA A 103 24.94 10.02 8.51
C ALA A 103 25.16 8.54 8.14
N ARG A 104 24.57 8.07 7.06
CA ARG A 104 24.74 6.69 6.56
C ARG A 104 26.16 6.41 6.07
N ARG A 105 26.80 7.36 5.36
CA ARG A 105 28.20 7.23 4.94
C ARG A 105 29.15 7.11 6.14
N GLY A 106 28.87 7.85 7.20
CA GLY A 106 29.67 7.80 8.43
C GLY A 106 29.48 6.53 9.27
N SER A 107 28.36 5.83 9.12
CA SER A 107 28.04 4.63 9.91
C SER A 107 28.56 3.31 9.33
N GLY A 108 29.20 3.32 8.15
CA GLY A 108 29.67 2.09 7.48
C GLY A 108 28.53 1.16 7.00
N VAL A 109 27.28 1.62 7.04
CA VAL A 109 26.12 0.84 6.57
C VAL A 109 26.17 0.71 5.05
N GLU A 110 26.15 -0.52 4.55
CA GLU A 110 26.03 -0.79 3.12
C GLU A 110 24.80 -0.10 2.53
N THR A 111 25.03 0.80 1.58
CA THR A 111 23.96 1.52 0.85
C THR A 111 23.59 0.85 -0.47
N GLY A 112 24.08 -0.35 -0.71
CA GLY A 112 23.88 -1.10 -1.96
C GLY A 112 22.43 -1.46 -2.23
N GLU A 113 22.19 -1.74 -3.51
CA GLU A 113 20.94 -2.29 -4.03
C GLU A 113 21.08 -3.82 -4.12
N TYR A 114 20.03 -4.55 -3.75
CA TYR A 114 19.94 -5.99 -3.94
C TYR A 114 18.64 -6.33 -4.66
N TRP A 115 18.76 -6.99 -5.80
CA TRP A 115 17.63 -7.26 -6.70
C TRP A 115 16.98 -8.63 -6.44
N GLY A 116 17.65 -9.55 -5.76
CA GLY A 116 17.16 -10.87 -5.41
C GLY A 116 16.53 -11.62 -6.59
N ARG A 117 15.23 -11.44 -6.77
CA ARG A 117 14.45 -12.10 -7.83
C ARG A 117 14.32 -11.28 -9.09
N MET A 118 14.43 -11.94 -10.25
CA MET A 118 14.13 -11.31 -11.56
C MET A 118 12.64 -11.04 -11.71
N ALA A 119 12.27 -10.09 -12.58
CA ALA A 119 10.89 -9.69 -12.78
C ALA A 119 9.92 -10.85 -13.09
N LEU A 120 10.36 -11.85 -13.86
CA LEU A 120 9.55 -13.04 -14.19
C LEU A 120 9.36 -13.98 -12.99
N GLU A 121 10.35 -14.11 -12.12
CA GLU A 121 10.25 -14.92 -10.90
C GLU A 121 9.25 -14.31 -9.90
N ARG A 122 9.03 -12.99 -9.98
CA ARG A 122 8.02 -12.28 -9.19
C ARG A 122 6.58 -12.56 -9.64
N LEU A 123 6.38 -13.31 -10.75
CA LEU A 123 5.06 -13.81 -11.19
C LEU A 123 4.64 -15.08 -10.45
N ASP A 124 5.53 -15.71 -9.68
CA ASP A 124 5.18 -16.87 -8.88
C ASP A 124 4.03 -16.54 -7.92
N LEU A 125 2.98 -17.38 -7.94
CA LEU A 125 1.75 -17.14 -7.18
C LEU A 125 2.02 -17.08 -5.66
N ASN A 126 2.92 -17.92 -5.17
CA ASN A 126 3.23 -17.94 -3.74
C ASN A 126 4.03 -16.69 -3.35
N TYR A 127 4.94 -16.24 -4.22
CA TYR A 127 5.65 -14.99 -3.99
C TYR A 127 4.71 -13.77 -4.02
N LEU A 128 3.80 -13.71 -4.98
CA LEU A 128 2.78 -12.65 -5.05
C LEU A 128 1.87 -12.65 -3.82
N ALA A 129 1.43 -13.83 -3.40
CA ALA A 129 0.59 -13.97 -2.22
C ALA A 129 1.34 -13.56 -0.95
N ASN A 130 2.59 -13.97 -0.81
CA ASN A 130 3.46 -13.58 0.30
C ASN A 130 3.74 -12.07 0.28
N ALA A 131 4.04 -11.47 -0.86
CA ALA A 131 4.24 -10.02 -0.98
C ALA A 131 2.95 -9.22 -0.69
N ALA A 132 1.77 -9.75 -1.06
CA ALA A 132 0.50 -9.10 -0.79
C ALA A 132 0.07 -9.21 0.68
N GLN A 133 0.35 -10.32 1.34
CA GLN A 133 -0.13 -10.63 2.68
C GLN A 133 0.95 -11.13 3.64
N GLY A 134 1.84 -12.04 3.21
CA GLY A 134 2.98 -12.64 3.89
C GLY A 134 3.03 -12.61 5.42
N GLY A 135 2.75 -13.73 6.04
CA GLY A 135 2.79 -13.88 7.50
C GLY A 135 2.03 -15.10 7.98
N LEU A 136 1.16 -15.66 7.12
CA LEU A 136 0.46 -16.90 7.36
C LEU A 136 1.06 -17.94 6.42
N GLN A 137 1.70 -18.95 6.96
CA GLN A 137 2.23 -20.05 6.16
C GLN A 137 1.08 -20.92 5.64
N GLY A 138 1.15 -21.33 4.37
CA GLY A 138 0.22 -22.29 3.78
C GLY A 138 -0.57 -21.77 2.58
N SER A 139 -1.71 -22.43 2.29
CA SER A 139 -2.54 -22.16 1.10
C SER A 139 -3.52 -20.99 1.27
N LEU A 140 -3.64 -20.41 2.45
CA LEU A 140 -4.63 -19.38 2.73
C LEU A 140 -4.37 -18.08 1.96
N GLU A 141 -3.12 -17.65 1.91
CA GLU A 141 -2.71 -16.43 1.21
C GLU A 141 -2.90 -16.51 -0.31
N PRO A 142 -2.38 -17.54 -1.01
CA PRO A 142 -2.64 -17.67 -2.45
C PRO A 142 -4.12 -17.86 -2.76
N THR A 143 -4.88 -18.57 -1.92
CA THR A 143 -6.33 -18.71 -2.09
C THR A 143 -7.04 -17.36 -2.01
N TYR A 144 -6.69 -16.53 -1.03
CA TYR A 144 -7.25 -15.19 -0.91
C TYR A 144 -6.86 -14.30 -2.10
N LEU A 145 -5.61 -14.33 -2.53
CA LEU A 145 -5.17 -13.57 -3.70
C LEU A 145 -5.98 -13.93 -4.95
N LEU A 146 -6.24 -15.24 -5.16
CA LEU A 146 -7.08 -15.70 -6.26
C LEU A 146 -8.53 -15.21 -6.13
N ILE A 147 -9.12 -15.23 -4.93
CA ILE A 147 -10.46 -14.68 -4.67
C ILE A 147 -10.49 -13.17 -4.97
N LEU A 148 -9.46 -12.44 -4.53
CA LEU A 148 -9.33 -11.00 -4.76
C LEU A 148 -9.24 -10.66 -6.25
N VAL A 149 -8.36 -11.36 -6.97
CA VAL A 149 -8.23 -11.23 -8.43
C VAL A 149 -9.52 -11.60 -9.13
N GLY A 150 -10.14 -12.74 -8.76
CA GLY A 150 -11.43 -13.16 -9.29
C GLY A 150 -12.53 -12.11 -9.09
N TRP A 151 -12.58 -11.48 -7.91
CA TRP A 151 -13.49 -10.38 -7.63
C TRP A 151 -13.27 -9.17 -8.54
N MET A 152 -12.01 -8.78 -8.75
CA MET A 152 -11.64 -7.69 -9.66
C MET A 152 -12.02 -8.02 -11.10
N VAL A 153 -11.76 -9.26 -11.54
CA VAL A 153 -12.18 -9.73 -12.89
C VAL A 153 -13.70 -9.66 -13.05
N VAL A 154 -14.46 -10.14 -12.06
CA VAL A 154 -15.94 -10.04 -12.09
C VAL A 154 -16.39 -8.59 -12.13
N ALA A 155 -15.74 -7.68 -11.38
CA ALA A 155 -16.04 -6.26 -11.43
C ALA A 155 -15.83 -5.69 -12.85
N VAL A 156 -14.69 -5.97 -13.46
CA VAL A 156 -14.36 -5.54 -14.83
C VAL A 156 -15.37 -6.13 -15.84
N VAL A 157 -15.59 -7.44 -15.83
CA VAL A 157 -16.46 -8.12 -16.79
C VAL A 157 -17.93 -7.62 -16.68
N THR A 158 -18.45 -7.51 -15.46
CA THR A 158 -19.85 -7.08 -15.25
C THR A 158 -20.08 -5.59 -15.51
N ARG A 159 -19.01 -4.79 -15.52
CA ARG A 159 -19.04 -3.34 -15.75
C ARG A 159 -18.32 -2.91 -17.03
N TRP A 160 -17.90 -3.84 -17.88
CA TRP A 160 -17.06 -3.59 -19.05
C TRP A 160 -17.47 -2.35 -19.86
N ARG A 161 -18.77 -2.21 -20.15
CA ARG A 161 -19.29 -1.08 -20.97
C ARG A 161 -19.33 0.26 -20.24
N ARG A 162 -19.13 0.29 -18.93
CA ARG A 162 -19.20 1.49 -18.08
C ARG A 162 -17.95 1.75 -17.28
N ILE A 163 -16.92 0.93 -17.48
CA ILE A 163 -15.71 1.00 -16.67
C ILE A 163 -15.00 2.35 -16.84
N ASP A 164 -15.04 2.92 -18.04
CA ASP A 164 -14.44 4.22 -18.33
C ASP A 164 -15.14 5.37 -17.61
N ASP A 165 -16.43 5.24 -17.34
CA ASP A 165 -17.23 6.27 -16.67
C ASP A 165 -17.26 6.08 -15.15
N GLU A 166 -17.26 4.83 -14.67
CA GLU A 166 -17.47 4.49 -13.27
C GLU A 166 -16.14 4.27 -12.50
N ALA A 167 -15.03 3.97 -13.19
CA ALA A 167 -13.72 3.80 -12.55
C ALA A 167 -13.09 5.15 -12.17
N ASP A 168 -12.48 5.22 -10.98
CA ASP A 168 -11.67 6.38 -10.58
C ASP A 168 -10.30 6.32 -11.25
N ARG A 169 -10.16 7.00 -12.38
CA ARG A 169 -8.92 7.01 -13.19
C ARG A 169 -7.67 7.41 -12.40
N PRO A 170 -7.66 8.43 -11.53
CA PRO A 170 -6.53 8.74 -10.69
C PRO A 170 -6.12 7.59 -9.77
N LEU A 171 -7.09 6.93 -9.10
CA LEU A 171 -6.82 5.77 -8.26
C LEU A 171 -6.27 4.59 -9.07
N LEU A 172 -6.85 4.35 -10.25
CA LEU A 172 -6.38 3.29 -11.15
C LEU A 172 -4.93 3.53 -11.58
N LEU A 173 -4.61 4.75 -12.00
CA LEU A 173 -3.26 5.11 -12.42
C LEU A 173 -2.26 4.98 -11.25
N ALA A 174 -2.61 5.46 -10.06
CA ALA A 174 -1.78 5.31 -8.87
C ALA A 174 -1.57 3.82 -8.51
N ALA A 175 -2.63 3.01 -8.56
CA ALA A 175 -2.55 1.56 -8.33
C ALA A 175 -1.60 0.87 -9.30
N LEU A 176 -1.72 1.18 -10.60
CA LEU A 176 -0.84 0.61 -11.64
C LEU A 176 0.62 1.02 -11.44
N VAL A 177 0.89 2.28 -11.07
CA VAL A 177 2.25 2.73 -10.76
C VAL A 177 2.83 1.98 -9.56
N LEU A 178 2.05 1.76 -8.49
CA LEU A 178 2.52 1.01 -7.31
C LEU A 178 2.75 -0.47 -7.63
N ILE A 179 1.87 -1.10 -8.40
CA ILE A 179 2.05 -2.48 -8.85
C ILE A 179 3.29 -2.57 -9.76
N LEU A 180 3.49 -1.62 -10.67
CA LEU A 180 4.71 -1.56 -11.48
C LEU A 180 5.96 -1.38 -10.61
N ALA A 181 5.89 -0.54 -9.57
CA ALA A 181 6.99 -0.34 -8.62
C ALA A 181 7.39 -1.66 -7.93
N PHE A 182 6.43 -2.52 -7.56
CA PHE A 182 6.71 -3.87 -7.06
C PHE A 182 7.55 -4.69 -8.06
N TRP A 183 7.29 -4.56 -9.37
CA TRP A 183 8.01 -5.31 -10.41
C TRP A 183 9.42 -4.80 -10.69
N VAL A 184 9.60 -3.46 -10.68
CA VAL A 184 10.84 -2.82 -11.18
C VAL A 184 11.76 -2.32 -10.09
N LEU A 185 11.36 -2.34 -8.81
CA LEU A 185 12.22 -1.90 -7.72
C LEU A 185 13.01 -3.06 -7.10
N PRO A 186 14.19 -2.81 -6.52
CA PRO A 186 14.99 -3.82 -5.84
C PRO A 186 14.29 -4.33 -4.56
N GLU A 187 14.63 -5.54 -4.12
CA GLU A 187 14.14 -6.10 -2.86
C GLU A 187 14.73 -5.39 -1.64
N LYS A 188 15.98 -4.96 -1.74
CA LYS A 188 16.65 -4.15 -0.73
C LYS A 188 17.18 -2.88 -1.37
N TYR A 189 16.88 -1.75 -0.75
CA TYR A 189 17.37 -0.44 -1.17
C TYR A 189 17.84 0.36 0.04
N MET A 190 19.08 0.86 0.00
CA MET A 190 19.66 1.66 1.09
C MET A 190 19.44 1.01 2.47
N ASN A 191 19.71 -0.28 2.60
CA ASN A 191 19.47 -1.10 3.79
C ASN A 191 18.00 -1.23 4.24
N THR A 192 17.06 -0.84 3.40
CA THR A 192 15.64 -1.09 3.61
C THR A 192 15.26 -2.40 2.94
N ILE A 193 14.97 -3.43 3.74
CA ILE A 193 14.52 -4.74 3.27
C ILE A 193 13.06 -4.69 2.82
N PHE A 194 12.64 -5.64 2.00
CA PHE A 194 11.28 -5.73 1.46
C PHE A 194 10.83 -4.42 0.76
N PHE A 195 11.76 -3.76 0.07
CA PHE A 195 11.48 -2.43 -0.48
C PHE A 195 10.44 -2.47 -1.60
N ASN A 196 10.53 -3.45 -2.52
CA ASN A 196 9.56 -3.66 -3.58
C ASN A 196 8.22 -4.20 -3.04
N GLU A 197 8.24 -5.14 -2.08
CA GLU A 197 7.05 -5.82 -1.57
C GLU A 197 6.06 -4.87 -0.88
N ARG A 198 6.56 -3.76 -0.32
CA ARG A 198 5.73 -2.74 0.33
C ARG A 198 4.70 -2.08 -0.60
N TRP A 199 4.94 -2.13 -1.90
CA TRP A 199 4.10 -1.45 -2.89
C TRP A 199 2.89 -2.27 -3.31
N LEU A 200 3.00 -3.61 -3.27
CA LEU A 200 1.95 -4.49 -3.78
C LEU A 200 0.64 -4.41 -2.96
N PRO A 201 0.62 -4.50 -1.61
CA PRO A 201 -0.60 -4.37 -0.83
C PRO A 201 -1.30 -3.02 -1.07
N CYS A 202 -0.51 -1.95 -1.14
CA CYS A 202 -1.02 -0.61 -1.41
C CYS A 202 -1.61 -0.50 -2.81
N GLY A 203 -0.91 -1.03 -3.82
CA GLY A 203 -1.38 -1.07 -5.20
C GLY A 203 -2.67 -1.86 -5.35
N LEU A 204 -2.77 -3.05 -4.76
CA LEU A 204 -3.98 -3.86 -4.78
C LEU A 204 -5.16 -3.17 -4.08
N THR A 205 -4.92 -2.51 -2.96
CA THR A 205 -5.98 -1.77 -2.25
C THR A 205 -6.48 -0.59 -3.08
N LEU A 206 -5.58 0.20 -3.68
CA LEU A 206 -6.00 1.29 -4.57
C LEU A 206 -6.71 0.77 -5.82
N LEU A 207 -6.29 -0.36 -6.36
CA LEU A 207 -6.95 -0.99 -7.51
C LEU A 207 -8.39 -1.41 -7.17
N LEU A 208 -8.60 -2.02 -5.99
CA LEU A 208 -9.94 -2.35 -5.51
C LEU A 208 -10.83 -1.12 -5.33
N LEU A 209 -10.26 -0.03 -4.83
CA LEU A 209 -11.00 1.23 -4.64
C LEU A 209 -11.27 1.94 -5.96
N ALA A 210 -10.40 1.77 -6.97
CA ALA A 210 -10.53 2.36 -8.29
C ALA A 210 -11.62 1.69 -9.14
N LEU A 211 -11.80 0.37 -8.97
CA LEU A 211 -12.76 -0.39 -9.75
C LEU A 211 -14.18 -0.22 -9.21
N PRO A 212 -15.17 -0.11 -10.09
CA PRO A 212 -16.57 -0.11 -9.66
C PRO A 212 -16.93 -1.47 -9.04
N PRO A 213 -17.84 -1.51 -8.06
CA PRO A 213 -18.26 -2.77 -7.46
C PRO A 213 -18.91 -3.67 -8.51
N PRO A 214 -18.68 -4.99 -8.50
CA PRO A 214 -19.30 -5.91 -9.45
C PRO A 214 -20.83 -5.90 -9.30
N ARG A 215 -21.53 -6.26 -10.37
CA ARG A 215 -23.00 -6.40 -10.38
C ARG A 215 -23.42 -7.73 -9.76
N VAL A 216 -23.16 -7.89 -8.46
CA VAL A 216 -23.61 -9.03 -7.66
C VAL A 216 -24.48 -8.53 -6.50
N PRO A 217 -25.36 -9.37 -5.93
CA PRO A 217 -26.14 -8.98 -4.76
C PRO A 217 -25.22 -8.48 -3.62
N ARG A 218 -25.56 -7.35 -3.01
CA ARG A 218 -24.74 -6.74 -1.93
C ARG A 218 -24.48 -7.71 -0.78
N LEU A 219 -25.50 -8.54 -0.45
CA LEU A 219 -25.37 -9.54 0.61
C LEU A 219 -24.26 -10.53 0.32
N TYR A 220 -24.09 -10.96 -0.92
CA TYR A 220 -23.03 -11.90 -1.31
C TYR A 220 -21.63 -11.30 -1.06
N GLY A 221 -21.37 -10.09 -1.53
CA GLY A 221 -20.11 -9.42 -1.29
C GLY A 221 -19.84 -9.14 0.20
N LEU A 222 -20.89 -8.82 0.96
CA LEU A 222 -20.81 -8.63 2.41
C LEU A 222 -20.44 -9.93 3.12
N THR A 223 -21.15 -11.02 2.81
CA THR A 223 -20.92 -12.35 3.43
C THR A 223 -19.51 -12.85 3.14
N VAL A 224 -19.07 -12.79 1.87
CA VAL A 224 -17.70 -13.21 1.50
C VAL A 224 -16.65 -12.34 2.20
N GLY A 225 -16.84 -11.03 2.22
CA GLY A 225 -15.90 -10.10 2.89
C GLY A 225 -15.80 -10.34 4.40
N ILE A 226 -16.92 -10.57 5.08
CA ILE A 226 -16.93 -10.91 6.52
C ILE A 226 -16.27 -12.27 6.75
N ALA A 227 -16.63 -13.30 5.98
CA ALA A 227 -16.04 -14.63 6.13
C ALA A 227 -14.53 -14.60 5.96
N LEU A 228 -14.01 -13.94 4.93
CA LEU A 228 -12.56 -13.78 4.72
C LEU A 228 -11.91 -13.04 5.90
N THR A 229 -12.50 -11.94 6.37
CA THR A 229 -11.95 -11.18 7.50
C THR A 229 -11.87 -12.04 8.76
N VAL A 230 -12.93 -12.81 9.07
CA VAL A 230 -12.95 -13.72 10.23
C VAL A 230 -11.90 -14.81 10.08
N ILE A 231 -11.80 -15.46 8.91
CA ILE A 231 -10.81 -16.52 8.65
C ILE A 231 -9.39 -15.98 8.85
N PHE A 232 -9.07 -14.83 8.27
CA PHE A 232 -7.76 -14.22 8.42
C PHE A 232 -7.45 -13.79 9.86
N SER A 233 -8.42 -13.23 10.57
CA SER A 233 -8.25 -12.88 11.99
C SER A 233 -7.97 -14.11 12.85
N LEU A 234 -8.70 -15.20 12.65
CA LEU A 234 -8.50 -16.46 13.38
C LEU A 234 -7.15 -17.09 13.04
N ALA A 235 -6.76 -17.10 11.77
CA ALA A 235 -5.46 -17.61 11.35
C ALA A 235 -4.31 -16.79 11.96
N THR A 236 -4.42 -15.46 11.98
CA THR A 236 -3.45 -14.56 12.63
C THR A 236 -3.32 -14.85 14.11
N ILE A 237 -4.45 -14.96 14.83
CA ILE A 237 -4.45 -15.29 16.26
C ILE A 237 -3.77 -16.64 16.50
N LYS A 238 -4.07 -17.65 15.67
CA LYS A 238 -3.43 -18.97 15.76
C LYS A 238 -1.93 -18.90 15.53
N SER A 239 -1.47 -18.18 14.50
CA SER A 239 -0.04 -18.02 14.21
C SER A 239 0.69 -17.29 15.34
N TRP A 240 0.09 -16.26 15.93
CA TRP A 240 0.70 -15.55 17.06
C TRP A 240 0.78 -16.38 18.31
N ARG A 241 -0.24 -17.20 18.62
CA ARG A 241 -0.17 -18.14 19.74
C ARG A 241 0.92 -19.18 19.57
N ALA A 242 1.03 -19.75 18.36
CA ALA A 242 2.10 -20.70 18.06
C ALA A 242 3.48 -20.06 18.21
N TRP A 243 3.66 -18.82 17.73
CA TRP A 243 4.90 -18.08 17.88
C TRP A 243 5.20 -17.76 19.36
N ASP A 244 4.19 -17.34 20.14
CA ASP A 244 4.34 -17.07 21.56
C ASP A 244 4.74 -18.34 22.35
N GLU A 245 4.15 -19.48 22.03
CA GLU A 245 4.48 -20.77 22.63
C GLU A 245 5.89 -21.27 22.24
N GLU A 246 6.29 -21.15 20.97
CA GLU A 246 7.56 -21.67 20.45
C GLU A 246 8.74 -20.74 20.77
N GLU A 247 8.58 -19.44 20.63
CA GLU A 247 9.67 -18.46 20.75
C GLU A 247 9.75 -17.84 22.16
N MET A 248 8.60 -17.55 22.78
CA MET A 248 8.54 -16.85 24.07
C MET A 248 8.36 -17.78 25.25
N GLY A 249 7.75 -18.96 25.06
CA GLY A 249 7.54 -19.95 26.14
C GLY A 249 8.83 -20.42 26.79
N GLY A 250 9.94 -20.48 26.05
CA GLY A 250 11.27 -20.73 26.56
C GLY A 250 11.83 -19.67 27.51
N PHE A 251 11.42 -18.41 27.37
CA PHE A 251 11.85 -17.31 28.24
C PHE A 251 11.10 -17.27 29.59
N LEU A 252 9.87 -17.78 29.63
CA LEU A 252 9.07 -17.84 30.86
C LEU A 252 9.38 -19.07 31.73
N ALA A 253 10.04 -20.08 31.16
CA ALA A 253 10.46 -21.30 31.83
C ALA A 253 11.90 -21.26 32.40
N ALA A 254 12.66 -20.18 32.08
CA ALA A 254 14.02 -19.95 32.58
C ALA A 254 14.01 -18.96 33.75
#